data_2e85327135ea277745a1439a66f64b9f
#
_entry.id   2e85327135ea277745a1439a66f64b9f
#
_cell.length_a   1.000
_cell.length_b   1.000
_cell.length_c   1.000
_cell.angle_alpha   90.00
_cell.angle_beta   90.00
_cell.angle_gamma   90.00
#
_symmetry.space_group_name_H-M   'P 1'
#
loop_
_entity.id
_entity.type
_entity.pdbx_description
1 polymer ?
#
loop_
_entity_poly.entity_id
_entity_poly.type
_entity_poly.pdbx_seq_one_letter_code
_entity_poly.pdbx_strand_id
1 'polypeptide(L)'
;MLKTIALLSSSRRRGNTGQLIDRIASELNIEVVDLASRRMSSYDYDHRNRDDDFEPLMKRVLAHDQIIFATPIYWYAVSSAMKVFLDRISDLLELPDLLAEGRRLRGKNAYVVCTSISDDPSAAFMDAFIETFDYLGMHFGGVAHVNCQEGFLPAIHDSMATGFAAQVRAAVRRDGMVSP
;
A
#
# COMPACT_ATOMS: atom_id res chain seq x y z
N MET A 1 -11.50 -16.80 -0.23
CA MET A 1 -10.30 -16.02 -0.63
C MET A 1 -10.35 -14.70 0.15
N LEU A 2 -9.22 -14.21 0.67
CA LEU A 2 -9.15 -12.95 1.37
C LEU A 2 -9.43 -11.80 0.39
N LYS A 3 -10.18 -10.78 0.85
CA LYS A 3 -10.47 -9.58 0.05
C LYS A 3 -9.23 -8.71 0.00
N THR A 4 -8.80 -8.33 -1.19
CA THR A 4 -7.59 -7.55 -1.42
C THR A 4 -7.93 -6.23 -2.11
N ILE A 5 -7.29 -5.15 -1.71
CA ILE A 5 -7.33 -3.84 -2.37
C ILE A 5 -5.91 -3.37 -2.65
N ALA A 6 -5.70 -2.68 -3.77
CA ALA A 6 -4.43 -2.05 -4.08
C ALA A 6 -4.56 -0.53 -4.06
N LEU A 7 -3.60 0.13 -3.41
CA LEU A 7 -3.46 1.58 -3.34
C LEU A 7 -2.25 1.98 -4.19
N LEU A 8 -2.49 2.61 -5.32
CA LEU A 8 -1.43 3.12 -6.19
C LEU A 8 -1.18 4.61 -5.91
N SER A 9 0.08 4.97 -5.77
CA SER A 9 0.50 6.36 -5.77
C SER A 9 1.70 6.54 -6.70
N SER A 10 1.49 7.22 -7.80
CA SER A 10 2.53 7.53 -8.78
C SER A 10 2.22 8.86 -9.46
N SER A 11 3.25 9.64 -9.81
CA SER A 11 3.09 10.87 -10.59
C SER A 11 2.50 10.62 -11.99
N ARG A 12 2.61 9.39 -12.49
CA ARG A 12 2.03 8.95 -13.76
C ARG A 12 1.24 7.67 -13.54
N ARG A 13 -0.09 7.75 -13.60
CA ARG A 13 -0.97 6.57 -13.43
C ARG A 13 -0.59 5.40 -14.33
N ARG A 14 -0.20 5.68 -15.58
CA ARG A 14 0.24 4.69 -16.57
C ARG A 14 1.75 4.54 -16.66
N GLY A 15 2.51 4.98 -15.64
CA GLY A 15 3.95 4.78 -15.53
C GLY A 15 4.30 3.34 -15.14
N ASN A 16 5.59 3.09 -14.89
CA ASN A 16 6.10 1.74 -14.59
C ASN A 16 5.38 1.07 -13.44
N THR A 17 5.24 1.76 -12.30
CA THR A 17 4.50 1.24 -11.12
C THR A 17 3.03 0.96 -11.45
N GLY A 18 2.40 1.85 -12.23
CA GLY A 18 1.02 1.66 -12.66
C GLY A 18 0.85 0.41 -13.53
N GLN A 19 1.75 0.17 -14.48
CA GLN A 19 1.74 -1.03 -15.31
C GLN A 19 1.95 -2.29 -14.48
N LEU A 20 2.91 -2.29 -13.55
CA LEU A 20 3.18 -3.43 -12.67
C LEU A 20 1.96 -3.77 -11.80
N ILE A 21 1.37 -2.77 -11.12
CA ILE A 21 0.22 -3.04 -10.26
C ILE A 21 -1.03 -3.43 -11.07
N ASP A 22 -1.21 -2.93 -12.28
CA ASP A 22 -2.32 -3.33 -13.15
C ASP A 22 -2.19 -4.80 -13.59
N ARG A 23 -0.98 -5.30 -13.84
CA ARG A 23 -0.73 -6.74 -14.09
C ARG A 23 -1.08 -7.58 -12.88
N ILE A 24 -0.57 -7.22 -11.70
CA ILE A 24 -0.87 -7.92 -10.44
C ILE A 24 -2.38 -7.90 -10.16
N ALA A 25 -3.03 -6.76 -10.32
CA ALA A 25 -4.46 -6.59 -10.08
C ALA A 25 -5.31 -7.43 -11.04
N SER A 26 -4.91 -7.53 -12.31
CA SER A 26 -5.57 -8.39 -13.29
C SER A 26 -5.49 -9.87 -12.89
N GLU A 27 -4.32 -10.35 -12.44
CA GLU A 27 -4.15 -11.72 -11.93
C GLU A 27 -5.01 -12.01 -10.70
N LEU A 28 -5.13 -11.04 -9.80
CA LEU A 28 -5.90 -11.17 -8.56
C LEU A 28 -7.40 -10.86 -8.73
N ASN A 29 -7.80 -10.24 -9.82
CA ASN A 29 -9.12 -9.68 -10.06
C ASN A 29 -9.55 -8.71 -8.94
N ILE A 30 -8.70 -7.69 -8.68
CA ILE A 30 -8.88 -6.71 -7.61
C ILE A 30 -8.92 -5.28 -8.13
N GLU A 31 -9.48 -4.40 -7.31
CA GLU A 31 -9.50 -2.97 -7.56
C GLU A 31 -8.15 -2.32 -7.26
N VAL A 32 -7.76 -1.35 -8.11
CA VAL A 32 -6.64 -0.43 -7.88
C VAL A 32 -7.18 0.98 -7.66
N VAL A 33 -6.96 1.52 -6.47
CA VAL A 33 -7.31 2.90 -6.13
C VAL A 33 -6.10 3.80 -6.38
N ASP A 34 -6.24 4.79 -7.25
CA ASP A 34 -5.20 5.79 -7.49
C ASP A 34 -5.29 6.91 -6.43
N LEU A 35 -4.32 6.95 -5.52
CA LEU A 35 -4.24 7.96 -4.47
C LEU A 35 -3.98 9.37 -5.02
N ALA A 36 -3.23 9.48 -6.13
CA ALA A 36 -2.94 10.77 -6.76
C ALA A 36 -4.20 11.45 -7.34
N SER A 37 -5.27 10.69 -7.57
CA SER A 37 -6.57 11.21 -8.02
C SER A 37 -7.50 11.63 -6.87
N ARG A 38 -7.07 11.46 -5.62
CA ARG A 38 -7.86 11.77 -4.42
C ARG A 38 -7.48 13.14 -3.86
N ARG A 39 -8.48 13.87 -3.40
CA ARG A 39 -8.29 15.10 -2.66
C ARG A 39 -7.98 14.75 -1.20
N MET A 40 -6.69 14.59 -0.88
CA MET A 40 -6.22 14.33 0.47
C MET A 40 -5.20 15.42 0.86
N SER A 41 -5.47 16.11 1.94
CA SER A 41 -4.55 17.08 2.54
C SER A 41 -3.53 16.37 3.42
N SER A 42 -2.37 17.00 3.63
CA SER A 42 -1.37 16.52 4.59
C SER A 42 -1.96 16.40 5.99
N TYR A 43 -1.37 15.54 6.83
CA TYR A 43 -1.75 15.44 8.22
C TYR A 43 -1.72 16.80 8.92
N ASP A 44 -2.71 17.07 9.74
CA ASP A 44 -2.88 18.31 10.52
C ASP A 44 -3.22 17.96 11.97
N TYR A 45 -2.39 18.35 12.93
CA TYR A 45 -2.59 18.10 14.36
C TYR A 45 -3.92 18.65 14.92
N ASP A 46 -4.50 19.65 14.26
CA ASP A 46 -5.81 20.19 14.62
C ASP A 46 -6.97 19.50 13.89
N HIS A 47 -6.67 18.50 13.04
CA HIS A 47 -7.63 17.71 12.25
C HIS A 47 -8.66 18.54 11.47
N ARG A 48 -8.25 19.71 10.92
CA ARG A 48 -9.15 20.63 10.19
C ARG A 48 -9.49 20.17 8.76
N ASN A 49 -8.87 19.07 8.31
CA ASN A 49 -8.93 18.57 6.93
C ASN A 49 -9.81 17.30 6.77
N ARG A 50 -10.74 17.07 7.69
CA ARG A 50 -11.61 15.87 7.68
C ARG A 50 -12.65 15.83 6.55
N ASP A 51 -12.83 16.93 5.82
CA ASP A 51 -13.78 17.04 4.70
C ASP A 51 -13.22 16.53 3.36
N ASP A 52 -12.08 15.84 3.38
CA ASP A 52 -11.39 15.30 2.20
C ASP A 52 -11.72 13.81 1.94
N ASP A 53 -11.02 13.20 0.98
CA ASP A 53 -11.30 11.82 0.55
C ASP A 53 -10.67 10.75 1.48
N PHE A 54 -9.94 11.12 2.54
CA PHE A 54 -9.20 10.16 3.36
C PHE A 54 -10.13 9.20 4.12
N GLU A 55 -11.05 9.73 4.93
CA GLU A 55 -11.94 8.87 5.73
C GLU A 55 -12.84 7.95 4.86
N PRO A 56 -13.47 8.44 3.77
CA PRO A 56 -14.20 7.57 2.84
C PRO A 56 -13.33 6.47 2.23
N LEU A 57 -12.08 6.79 1.87
CA LEU A 57 -11.14 5.81 1.35
C LEU A 57 -10.76 4.79 2.42
N MET A 58 -10.46 5.22 3.64
CA MET A 58 -10.11 4.31 4.74
C MET A 58 -11.23 3.34 5.07
N LYS A 59 -12.50 3.76 5.05
CA LYS A 59 -13.64 2.84 5.21
C LYS A 59 -13.63 1.71 4.17
N ARG A 60 -13.26 2.03 2.92
CA ARG A 60 -13.10 1.02 1.86
C ARG A 60 -11.91 0.10 2.14
N VAL A 61 -10.75 0.66 2.48
CA VAL A 61 -9.53 -0.10 2.80
C VAL A 61 -9.78 -1.07 3.96
N LEU A 62 -10.44 -0.61 5.01
CA LEU A 62 -10.74 -1.43 6.19
C LEU A 62 -11.74 -2.57 5.93
N ALA A 63 -12.51 -2.51 4.84
CA ALA A 63 -13.39 -3.60 4.41
C ALA A 63 -12.64 -4.77 3.73
N HIS A 64 -11.31 -4.65 3.54
CA HIS A 64 -10.47 -5.67 2.93
C HIS A 64 -9.55 -6.32 3.97
N ASP A 65 -9.15 -7.56 3.71
CA ASP A 65 -8.25 -8.35 4.57
C ASP A 65 -6.77 -8.10 4.24
N GLN A 66 -6.50 -7.72 2.99
CA GLN A 66 -5.16 -7.52 2.44
C GLN A 66 -5.07 -6.18 1.73
N ILE A 67 -3.96 -5.47 1.92
CA ILE A 67 -3.69 -4.16 1.33
C ILE A 67 -2.36 -4.20 0.59
N ILE A 68 -2.35 -3.84 -0.68
CA ILE A 68 -1.15 -3.68 -1.49
C ILE A 68 -0.85 -2.19 -1.63
N PHE A 69 0.31 -1.76 -1.16
CA PHE A 69 0.82 -0.38 -1.28
C PHE A 69 1.75 -0.31 -2.49
N ALA A 70 1.30 0.34 -3.56
CA ALA A 70 2.05 0.44 -4.82
C ALA A 70 2.58 1.86 -5.02
N THR A 71 3.90 2.03 -5.07
CA THR A 71 4.57 3.34 -5.20
C THR A 71 5.92 3.21 -5.90
N PRO A 72 6.31 4.17 -6.77
CA PRO A 72 7.70 4.26 -7.20
C PRO A 72 8.59 4.69 -6.04
N ILE A 73 9.87 4.35 -6.11
CA ILE A 73 10.88 4.86 -5.18
C ILE A 73 11.41 6.18 -5.73
N TYR A 74 11.13 7.27 -5.04
CA TYR A 74 11.64 8.60 -5.35
C TYR A 74 12.60 9.06 -4.24
N TRP A 75 13.88 9.27 -4.57
CA TRP A 75 14.87 9.68 -3.58
C TRP A 75 14.84 8.82 -2.31
N TYR A 76 14.88 7.50 -2.52
CA TYR A 76 14.87 6.48 -1.43
C TYR A 76 13.61 6.47 -0.55
N ALA A 77 12.54 7.12 -0.99
CA ALA A 77 11.28 7.24 -0.23
C ALA A 77 10.05 6.92 -1.10
N VAL A 78 8.91 6.82 -0.45
CA VAL A 78 7.61 6.69 -1.10
C VAL A 78 7.24 7.99 -1.84
N SER A 79 6.36 7.89 -2.82
CA SER A 79 5.81 9.08 -3.50
C SER A 79 4.98 9.95 -2.53
N SER A 80 4.86 11.24 -2.84
CA SER A 80 4.22 12.22 -1.94
C SER A 80 2.79 11.85 -1.55
N ALA A 81 1.95 11.41 -2.50
CA ALA A 81 0.57 11.04 -2.17
C ALA A 81 0.50 9.74 -1.33
N MET A 82 1.46 8.82 -1.45
CA MET A 82 1.57 7.66 -0.55
C MET A 82 1.97 8.13 0.85
N LYS A 83 2.91 9.06 0.96
CA LYS A 83 3.32 9.60 2.26
C LYS A 83 2.16 10.34 2.94
N VAL A 84 1.42 11.16 2.21
CA VAL A 84 0.21 11.81 2.74
C VAL A 84 -0.78 10.77 3.26
N PHE A 85 -1.06 9.71 2.50
CA PHE A 85 -1.96 8.64 2.94
C PHE A 85 -1.47 7.96 4.23
N LEU A 86 -0.17 7.62 4.32
CA LEU A 86 0.41 7.00 5.51
C LEU A 86 0.36 7.92 6.73
N ASP A 87 0.72 9.21 6.55
CA ASP A 87 0.67 10.18 7.66
C ASP A 87 -0.75 10.40 8.18
N ARG A 88 -1.74 10.38 7.29
CA ARG A 88 -3.15 10.52 7.65
C ARG A 88 -3.72 9.32 8.42
N ILE A 89 -3.03 8.16 8.46
CA ILE A 89 -3.40 7.06 9.34
C ILE A 89 -3.36 7.50 10.82
N SER A 90 -2.57 8.52 11.17
CA SER A 90 -2.56 9.13 12.50
C SER A 90 -3.96 9.60 12.95
N ASP A 91 -4.80 10.07 12.02
CA ASP A 91 -6.18 10.45 12.35
C ASP A 91 -6.98 9.29 12.98
N LEU A 92 -6.72 8.05 12.54
CA LEU A 92 -7.37 6.86 13.08
C LEU A 92 -6.85 6.48 14.47
N LEU A 93 -5.71 7.02 14.88
CA LEU A 93 -5.05 6.70 16.15
C LEU A 93 -5.32 7.78 17.21
N GLU A 94 -5.68 8.99 16.78
CA GLU A 94 -5.82 10.16 17.65
C GLU A 94 -7.28 10.60 17.83
N LEU A 95 -8.11 10.52 16.78
CA LEU A 95 -9.50 10.95 16.84
C LEU A 95 -10.37 9.93 17.58
N PRO A 96 -11.05 10.31 18.68
CA PRO A 96 -11.82 9.37 19.51
C PRO A 96 -12.89 8.58 18.74
N ASP A 97 -13.52 9.20 17.75
CA ASP A 97 -14.54 8.59 16.90
C ASP A 97 -13.98 7.63 15.84
N LEU A 98 -12.67 7.64 15.60
CA LEU A 98 -11.98 6.79 14.62
C LEU A 98 -11.11 5.68 15.26
N LEU A 99 -10.89 5.70 16.58
CA LEU A 99 -10.03 4.70 17.25
C LEU A 99 -10.47 3.25 16.98
N ALA A 100 -11.77 3.00 16.93
CA ALA A 100 -12.30 1.66 16.66
C ALA A 100 -11.95 1.24 15.22
N GLU A 101 -12.00 2.17 14.28
CA GLU A 101 -11.62 1.93 12.87
C GLU A 101 -10.11 1.67 12.75
N GLY A 102 -9.26 2.44 13.44
CA GLY A 102 -7.81 2.24 13.44
C GLY A 102 -7.41 0.83 13.90
N ARG A 103 -8.08 0.31 14.95
CA ARG A 103 -7.83 -1.05 15.43
C ARG A 103 -8.12 -2.16 14.41
N ARG A 104 -8.93 -1.89 13.40
CA ARG A 104 -9.25 -2.85 12.32
C ARG A 104 -8.10 -3.07 11.34
N LEU A 105 -7.02 -2.27 11.41
CA LEU A 105 -5.78 -2.54 10.67
C LEU A 105 -5.05 -3.77 11.22
N ARG A 106 -5.18 -4.06 12.50
CA ARG A 106 -4.51 -5.21 13.13
C ARG A 106 -4.91 -6.52 12.48
N GLY A 107 -3.89 -7.36 12.25
CA GLY A 107 -4.06 -8.68 11.64
C GLY A 107 -4.29 -8.66 10.12
N LYS A 108 -4.37 -7.49 9.46
CA LYS A 108 -4.41 -7.42 8.00
C LYS A 108 -3.04 -7.74 7.40
N ASN A 109 -3.03 -8.37 6.23
CA ASN A 109 -1.79 -8.55 5.47
C ASN A 109 -1.49 -7.29 4.66
N ALA A 110 -0.25 -6.81 4.72
CA ALA A 110 0.25 -5.66 3.98
C ALA A 110 1.37 -6.09 3.02
N TYR A 111 1.31 -5.58 1.81
CA TYR A 111 2.27 -5.88 0.75
C TYR A 111 2.77 -4.58 0.13
N VAL A 112 4.00 -4.61 -0.39
CA VAL A 112 4.60 -3.48 -1.11
C VAL A 112 4.82 -3.86 -2.56
N VAL A 113 4.43 -2.97 -3.47
CA VAL A 113 4.77 -3.05 -4.90
C VAL A 113 5.53 -1.77 -5.24
N CYS A 114 6.76 -1.91 -5.71
CA CYS A 114 7.57 -0.74 -6.04
C CYS A 114 8.40 -0.91 -7.30
N THR A 115 8.77 0.22 -7.88
CA THR A 115 9.66 0.29 -9.05
C THR A 115 10.73 1.35 -8.81
N SER A 116 11.93 1.09 -9.30
CA SER A 116 13.06 2.03 -9.26
C SER A 116 13.98 1.81 -10.46
N ILE A 117 15.13 2.44 -10.47
CA ILE A 117 16.23 2.19 -11.42
C ILE A 117 17.36 1.38 -10.78
N SER A 118 17.18 0.89 -9.55
CA SER A 118 18.14 0.05 -8.82
C SER A 118 17.70 -1.42 -8.89
N ASP A 119 18.61 -2.34 -8.63
CA ASP A 119 18.30 -3.77 -8.65
C ASP A 119 17.45 -4.21 -7.47
N ASP A 120 17.62 -3.55 -6.32
CA ASP A 120 16.84 -3.80 -5.11
C ASP A 120 16.32 -2.49 -4.50
N PRO A 121 15.20 -2.52 -3.77
CA PRO A 121 14.77 -1.39 -2.96
C PRO A 121 15.75 -1.16 -1.80
N SER A 122 16.04 0.09 -1.47
CA SER A 122 16.91 0.40 -0.34
C SER A 122 16.28 -0.03 0.98
N ALA A 123 17.12 -0.39 1.97
CA ALA A 123 16.67 -0.71 3.32
C ALA A 123 15.82 0.43 3.91
N ALA A 124 16.27 1.68 3.80
CA ALA A 124 15.53 2.83 4.31
C ALA A 124 14.10 2.96 3.74
N PHE A 125 13.90 2.62 2.45
CA PHE A 125 12.58 2.59 1.86
C PHE A 125 11.72 1.46 2.43
N MET A 126 12.29 0.26 2.59
CA MET A 126 11.57 -0.90 3.10
C MET A 126 11.26 -0.76 4.59
N ASP A 127 12.20 -0.25 5.38
CA ASP A 127 12.04 -0.05 6.83
C ASP A 127 10.87 0.90 7.14
N ALA A 128 10.70 1.96 6.33
CA ALA A 128 9.56 2.87 6.50
C ALA A 128 8.19 2.15 6.41
N PHE A 129 8.07 1.13 5.56
CA PHE A 129 6.85 0.32 5.47
C PHE A 129 6.78 -0.72 6.59
N ILE A 130 7.87 -1.46 6.82
CA ILE A 130 7.90 -2.58 7.77
C ILE A 130 7.60 -2.06 9.19
N GLU A 131 8.26 -0.99 9.63
CA GLU A 131 8.04 -0.39 10.94
C GLU A 131 6.62 0.19 11.06
N THR A 132 6.09 0.81 9.99
CA THR A 132 4.71 1.30 9.97
C THR A 132 3.71 0.15 10.12
N PHE A 133 3.92 -0.95 9.41
CA PHE A 133 3.04 -2.12 9.48
C PHE A 133 3.09 -2.77 10.86
N ASP A 134 4.28 -2.94 11.42
CA ASP A 134 4.47 -3.48 12.77
C ASP A 134 3.77 -2.60 13.82
N TYR A 135 3.95 -1.28 13.74
CA TYR A 135 3.26 -0.33 14.64
C TYR A 135 1.74 -0.44 14.55
N LEU A 136 1.19 -0.63 13.36
CA LEU A 136 -0.24 -0.80 13.13
C LEU A 136 -0.75 -2.22 13.43
N GLY A 137 0.14 -3.16 13.77
CA GLY A 137 -0.17 -4.57 14.00
C GLY A 137 -0.59 -5.31 12.73
N MET A 138 -0.14 -4.85 11.57
CA MET A 138 -0.32 -5.52 10.28
C MET A 138 0.80 -6.55 10.05
N HIS A 139 0.53 -7.54 9.20
CA HIS A 139 1.52 -8.55 8.82
C HIS A 139 2.15 -8.19 7.48
N PHE A 140 3.46 -7.96 7.45
CA PHE A 140 4.18 -7.79 6.19
C PHE A 140 4.19 -9.10 5.41
N GLY A 141 3.52 -9.11 4.26
CA GLY A 141 3.33 -10.29 3.40
C GLY A 141 4.38 -10.42 2.30
N GLY A 142 5.16 -9.37 2.03
CA GLY A 142 6.21 -9.39 1.02
C GLY A 142 6.22 -8.17 0.11
N VAL A 143 7.23 -8.13 -0.77
CA VAL A 143 7.46 -7.03 -1.72
C VAL A 143 7.60 -7.57 -3.14
N ALA A 144 7.02 -6.87 -4.12
CA ALA A 144 7.36 -6.98 -5.53
C ALA A 144 8.10 -5.71 -5.96
N HIS A 145 9.35 -5.86 -6.32
CA HIS A 145 10.19 -4.77 -6.85
C HIS A 145 10.60 -5.09 -8.29
N VAL A 146 10.61 -4.07 -9.14
CA VAL A 146 11.08 -4.16 -10.52
C VAL A 146 12.02 -3.00 -10.82
N ASN A 147 13.21 -3.34 -11.33
CA ASN A 147 14.11 -2.37 -11.93
C ASN A 147 13.52 -1.94 -13.29
N CYS A 148 13.20 -0.68 -13.42
CA CYS A 148 12.60 -0.08 -14.61
C CYS A 148 13.53 0.96 -15.25
N GLN A 149 14.85 0.77 -15.22
CA GLN A 149 15.79 1.65 -15.90
C GLN A 149 15.45 1.78 -17.39
N GLU A 150 15.09 0.65 -18.04
CA GLU A 150 14.64 0.59 -19.42
C GLU A 150 13.11 0.68 -19.57
N GLY A 151 12.39 1.06 -18.49
CA GLY A 151 10.94 1.07 -18.46
C GLY A 151 10.34 -0.28 -18.02
N PHE A 152 9.00 -0.35 -17.99
CA PHE A 152 8.30 -1.60 -17.72
C PHE A 152 8.25 -2.45 -18.99
N LEU A 153 8.88 -3.63 -18.94
CA LEU A 153 8.99 -4.58 -20.05
C LEU A 153 8.19 -5.84 -19.73
N PRO A 154 6.98 -6.04 -20.29
CA PRO A 154 6.14 -7.21 -19.98
C PRO A 154 6.87 -8.55 -20.13
N ALA A 155 7.67 -8.72 -21.19
CA ALA A 155 8.42 -9.96 -21.45
C ALA A 155 9.36 -10.37 -20.29
N ILE A 156 9.79 -9.41 -19.46
CA ILE A 156 10.72 -9.65 -18.35
C ILE A 156 9.97 -9.62 -17.02
N HIS A 157 9.02 -8.69 -16.85
CA HIS A 157 8.44 -8.35 -15.56
C HIS A 157 7.12 -9.09 -15.26
N ASP A 158 6.46 -9.68 -16.26
CA ASP A 158 5.18 -10.39 -16.05
C ASP A 158 5.33 -11.61 -15.15
N SER A 159 6.46 -12.33 -15.20
CA SER A 159 6.71 -13.47 -14.30
C SER A 159 6.76 -13.07 -12.82
N MET A 160 7.38 -11.92 -12.53
CA MET A 160 7.37 -11.35 -11.18
C MET A 160 5.94 -11.00 -10.73
N ALA A 161 5.17 -10.32 -11.57
CA ALA A 161 3.79 -9.94 -11.26
C ALA A 161 2.91 -11.18 -10.98
N THR A 162 3.03 -12.23 -11.79
CA THR A 162 2.30 -13.51 -11.62
C THR A 162 2.74 -14.23 -10.34
N GLY A 163 4.05 -14.31 -10.07
CA GLY A 163 4.59 -14.92 -8.85
C GLY A 163 4.10 -14.21 -7.59
N PHE A 164 4.15 -12.88 -7.58
CA PHE A 164 3.66 -12.08 -6.46
C PHE A 164 2.14 -12.21 -6.28
N ALA A 165 1.36 -12.21 -7.35
CA ALA A 165 -0.07 -12.45 -7.27
C ALA A 165 -0.40 -13.84 -6.68
N ALA A 166 0.38 -14.87 -7.04
CA ALA A 166 0.25 -16.20 -6.44
C ALA A 166 0.54 -16.18 -4.93
N GLN A 167 1.57 -15.45 -4.48
CA GLN A 167 1.89 -15.27 -3.06
C GLN A 167 0.74 -14.60 -2.30
N VAL A 168 0.20 -13.49 -2.82
CA VAL A 168 -0.94 -12.78 -2.22
C VAL A 168 -2.17 -13.68 -2.14
N ARG A 169 -2.44 -14.49 -3.17
CA ARG A 169 -3.57 -15.42 -3.22
C ARG A 169 -3.45 -16.55 -2.21
N ALA A 170 -2.23 -17.05 -1.97
CA ALA A 170 -1.95 -18.13 -1.03
C ALA A 170 -1.97 -17.69 0.44
N ALA A 171 -2.01 -16.40 0.73
CA ALA A 171 -2.03 -15.90 2.10
C ALA A 171 -3.29 -16.34 2.84
N VAL A 172 -3.12 -16.68 4.10
CA VAL A 172 -4.20 -17.03 5.03
C VAL A 172 -4.41 -15.90 6.04
N ARG A 173 -5.62 -15.82 6.61
CA ARG A 173 -5.87 -14.89 7.71
C ARG A 173 -5.02 -15.34 8.90
N ARG A 174 -4.18 -14.46 9.41
CA ARG A 174 -3.48 -14.70 10.67
C ARG A 174 -4.33 -14.06 11.75
N ASP A 175 -4.97 -14.88 12.58
CA ASP A 175 -5.63 -14.38 13.76
C ASP A 175 -4.58 -13.71 14.63
N GLY A 176 -4.84 -12.44 14.98
CA GLY A 176 -3.89 -11.65 15.75
C GLY A 176 -3.61 -12.35 17.08
N MET A 177 -2.45 -12.97 17.20
CA MET A 177 -1.90 -13.26 18.52
C MET A 177 -1.65 -11.90 19.17
N VAL A 178 -2.51 -11.55 20.11
CA VAL A 178 -2.26 -10.48 21.06
C VAL A 178 -1.06 -10.93 21.87
N SER A 179 0.13 -10.43 21.55
CA SER A 179 1.21 -10.46 22.54
C SER A 179 0.80 -9.53 23.68
N PRO A 180 0.97 -9.96 24.92
CA PRO A 180 0.52 -9.27 26.12
C PRO A 180 1.20 -7.92 26.32
#